data_ecddc1b6340fcd8a2e3e73e5363e91ab
#
_entry.id   ecddc1b6340fcd8a2e3e73e5363e91ab
#
_cell.length_a   1.000
_cell.length_b   1.000
_cell.length_c   1.000
_cell.angle_alpha   90.00
_cell.angle_beta   90.00
_cell.angle_gamma   90.00
#
_symmetry.space_group_name_H-M   'P 1'
#
loop_
_entity.id
_entity.type
_entity.pdbx_description
1 polymer ?
#
loop_
_entity_poly.entity_id
_entity_poly.type
_entity_poly.pdbx_seq_one_letter_code
_entity_poly.pdbx_strand_id
1 'polypeptide(L)'
;MADAAGETAVDDGESVLGTLRAFFALERDVLVLSVAMFAFSLGFQMTGRYVPRYMSLLGAGGLAIGLYGTVGNLISAVYPYPGGAVSDRIGSRLALTAFGLASTVGFLVWLAAPLFGTVTVDLSVLPLVTVEAVVLPVGIFLGLFLAQAWKSFGLGATFAVVKQAVPPERLATGFASTETVRRLAFLVGPLLAAALIAVYGFDLGFRAVLLVAAAFGLVATIAQHALYDSSGDSIGKSFEGISAVAEDIRAMPPALPPLLAGDTLVRFANGMVYVFFVIVVTEFLAVDATLPLVGYLSPDALFGVLLAVEMVVALASMVPMARLADRIGLKPVVALGFSVYAIFPILLINAPADPWVVGLLFAFSGLRFAGLPAHKALIVGPAEQNAGGRVT
;
A
#
# COMPACT_ATOMS: atom_id res chain seq x y z
N MET A 1 19.94 54.32 11.00
CA MET A 1 20.17 53.30 11.99
C MET A 1 19.17 52.22 11.72
N ALA A 2 19.49 51.29 10.87
CA ALA A 2 20.26 50.06 11.07
C ALA A 2 19.48 49.12 11.98
N ASP A 3 18.96 48.16 11.32
CA ASP A 3 19.31 46.75 11.28
C ASP A 3 18.48 45.87 12.20
N ALA A 4 17.77 44.96 11.62
CA ALA A 4 17.87 43.53 11.85
C ALA A 4 16.84 42.78 10.99
N ALA A 5 17.22 42.52 9.75
CA ALA A 5 16.65 41.42 9.00
C ALA A 5 17.17 40.12 9.62
N GLY A 6 16.38 39.49 10.44
CA GLY A 6 16.61 38.10 10.88
C GLY A 6 16.22 37.16 9.74
N GLU A 7 17.19 36.85 8.90
CA GLU A 7 17.18 35.71 7.99
C GLU A 7 17.03 34.42 8.81
N THR A 8 15.83 33.93 8.96
CA THR A 8 15.62 32.52 9.36
C THR A 8 16.03 31.68 8.17
N ALA A 9 17.28 31.22 8.18
CA ALA A 9 17.75 30.15 7.33
C ALA A 9 16.78 28.97 7.44
N VAL A 10 16.03 28.73 6.37
CA VAL A 10 15.31 27.48 6.16
C VAL A 10 16.39 26.41 6.05
N ASP A 11 16.48 25.57 7.06
CA ASP A 11 17.42 24.45 7.15
C ASP A 11 17.15 23.50 5.98
N ASP A 12 18.04 23.54 5.00
CA ASP A 12 17.99 22.74 3.78
C ASP A 12 18.22 21.26 4.12
N GLY A 13 17.14 20.51 4.05
CA GLY A 13 17.22 19.07 3.89
C GLY A 13 17.29 18.29 5.20
N GLU A 14 16.15 17.86 5.67
CA GLU A 14 16.11 16.66 6.50
C GLU A 14 16.74 15.51 5.71
N SER A 15 18.03 15.30 5.96
CA SER A 15 18.76 14.15 5.44
C SER A 15 18.02 12.87 5.90
N VAL A 16 18.08 11.80 5.11
CA VAL A 16 17.57 10.47 5.54
C VAL A 16 18.06 10.11 6.94
N LEU A 17 19.28 10.54 7.30
CA LEU A 17 19.84 10.41 8.66
C LEU A 17 19.10 11.28 9.69
N GLY A 18 18.65 12.47 9.35
CA GLY A 18 17.85 13.32 10.23
C GLY A 18 16.48 12.68 10.52
N THR A 19 15.81 12.18 9.48
CA THR A 19 14.54 11.46 9.61
C THR A 19 14.70 10.19 10.43
N LEU A 20 15.77 9.42 10.24
CA LEU A 20 16.06 8.24 11.06
C LEU A 20 16.34 8.60 12.53
N ARG A 21 17.10 9.68 12.79
CA ARG A 21 17.33 10.16 14.18
C ARG A 21 16.02 10.61 14.83
N ALA A 22 15.19 11.34 14.11
CA ALA A 22 13.87 11.75 14.59
C ALA A 22 12.98 10.53 14.88
N PHE A 23 13.04 9.50 14.03
CA PHE A 23 12.33 8.24 14.23
C PHE A 23 12.78 7.52 15.52
N PHE A 24 14.07 7.39 15.77
CA PHE A 24 14.59 6.76 17.00
C PHE A 24 14.41 7.61 18.27
N ALA A 25 14.02 8.88 18.12
CA ALA A 25 13.67 9.76 19.24
C ALA A 25 12.17 9.72 19.57
N LEU A 26 11.37 8.91 18.85
CA LEU A 26 9.95 8.71 19.15
C LEU A 26 9.75 7.85 20.40
N GLU A 27 8.57 7.98 21.01
CA GLU A 27 8.20 7.12 22.12
C GLU A 27 8.23 5.64 21.74
N ARG A 28 8.56 4.79 22.71
CA ARG A 28 8.76 3.34 22.53
C ARG A 28 7.61 2.68 21.77
N ASP A 29 6.37 3.02 22.10
CA ASP A 29 5.19 2.40 21.48
C ASP A 29 5.04 2.75 20.02
N VAL A 30 5.36 4.00 19.66
CA VAL A 30 5.38 4.44 18.26
C VAL A 30 6.45 3.70 17.48
N LEU A 31 7.63 3.48 18.06
CA LEU A 31 8.71 2.69 17.44
C LEU A 31 8.29 1.24 17.22
N VAL A 32 7.72 0.59 18.23
CA VAL A 32 7.25 -0.81 18.14
C VAL A 32 6.22 -0.96 17.03
N LEU A 33 5.23 -0.06 16.98
CA LEU A 33 4.20 -0.12 15.94
C LEU A 33 4.75 0.23 14.55
N SER A 34 5.70 1.14 14.46
CA SER A 34 6.35 1.48 13.18
C SER A 34 7.15 0.30 12.63
N VAL A 35 7.86 -0.44 13.48
CA VAL A 35 8.57 -1.67 13.08
C VAL A 35 7.57 -2.74 12.66
N ALA A 36 6.46 -2.91 13.36
CA ALA A 36 5.38 -3.82 12.95
C ALA A 36 4.77 -3.39 11.61
N MET A 37 4.50 -2.11 11.41
CA MET A 37 4.04 -1.55 10.13
C MET A 37 5.02 -1.83 8.99
N PHE A 38 6.32 -1.69 9.24
CA PHE A 38 7.35 -2.03 8.27
C PHE A 38 7.28 -3.51 7.90
N ALA A 39 7.29 -4.40 8.89
CA ALA A 39 7.32 -5.85 8.67
C ALA A 39 6.08 -6.36 7.91
N PHE A 40 4.88 -5.91 8.30
CA PHE A 40 3.65 -6.25 7.57
C PHE A 40 3.62 -5.63 6.16
N SER A 41 4.06 -4.38 6.02
CA SER A 41 4.15 -3.74 4.70
C SER A 41 5.16 -4.46 3.81
N LEU A 42 6.29 -4.90 4.37
CA LEU A 42 7.29 -5.70 3.67
C LEU A 42 6.68 -7.00 3.14
N GLY A 43 6.01 -7.78 4.01
CA GLY A 43 5.32 -8.99 3.61
C GLY A 43 4.31 -8.75 2.48
N PHE A 44 3.50 -7.69 2.57
CA PHE A 44 2.55 -7.31 1.53
C PHE A 44 3.21 -6.91 0.21
N GLN A 45 4.30 -6.15 0.27
CA GLN A 45 4.99 -5.69 -0.95
C GLN A 45 5.77 -6.82 -1.63
N MET A 46 6.27 -7.77 -0.86
CA MET A 46 6.89 -8.98 -1.39
C MET A 46 5.86 -9.87 -2.11
N THR A 47 4.66 -10.00 -1.57
CA THR A 47 3.67 -11.01 -2.00
C THR A 47 2.61 -10.43 -2.94
N GLY A 48 1.96 -9.35 -2.54
CA GLY A 48 0.71 -8.87 -3.16
C GLY A 48 0.85 -8.53 -4.64
N ARG A 49 2.04 -8.16 -5.09
CA ARG A 49 2.32 -7.83 -6.49
C ARG A 49 2.44 -9.06 -7.38
N TYR A 50 2.80 -10.19 -6.80
CA TYR A 50 3.02 -11.45 -7.51
C TYR A 50 1.83 -12.42 -7.42
N VAL A 51 0.87 -12.19 -6.51
CA VAL A 51 -0.32 -13.05 -6.38
C VAL A 51 -1.06 -13.22 -7.72
N PRO A 52 -1.26 -12.19 -8.56
CA PRO A 52 -1.90 -12.37 -9.88
C PRO A 52 -1.13 -13.33 -10.78
N ARG A 53 0.20 -13.28 -10.78
CA ARG A 53 1.07 -14.22 -11.50
C ARG A 53 0.93 -15.65 -10.94
N TYR A 54 0.86 -15.78 -9.63
CA TYR A 54 0.63 -17.08 -8.98
C TYR A 54 -0.77 -17.63 -9.31
N MET A 55 -1.79 -16.78 -9.37
CA MET A 55 -3.14 -17.17 -9.82
C MET A 55 -3.14 -17.69 -11.25
N SER A 56 -2.40 -17.06 -12.16
CA SER A 56 -2.25 -17.52 -13.55
C SER A 56 -1.69 -18.95 -13.59
N LEU A 57 -0.67 -19.26 -12.77
CA LEU A 57 -0.13 -20.62 -12.64
C LEU A 57 -1.13 -21.64 -12.06
N LEU A 58 -2.11 -21.19 -11.26
CA LEU A 58 -3.20 -22.00 -10.74
C LEU A 58 -4.38 -22.12 -11.72
N GLY A 59 -4.21 -21.64 -12.96
CA GLY A 59 -5.21 -21.71 -14.02
C GLY A 59 -6.26 -20.59 -14.02
N ALA A 60 -6.07 -19.53 -13.22
CA ALA A 60 -6.96 -18.38 -13.21
C ALA A 60 -6.73 -17.49 -14.44
N GLY A 61 -7.81 -17.20 -15.17
CA GLY A 61 -7.81 -16.24 -16.26
C GLY A 61 -7.96 -14.79 -15.79
N GLY A 62 -7.92 -13.85 -16.76
CA GLY A 62 -7.96 -12.41 -16.50
C GLY A 62 -9.16 -11.95 -15.67
N LEU A 63 -10.34 -12.55 -15.84
CA LEU A 63 -11.53 -12.20 -15.06
C LEU A 63 -11.38 -12.56 -13.57
N ALA A 64 -10.80 -13.72 -13.25
CA ALA A 64 -10.52 -14.12 -11.87
C ALA A 64 -9.47 -13.21 -11.22
N ILE A 65 -8.43 -12.81 -11.95
CA ILE A 65 -7.41 -11.86 -11.51
C ILE A 65 -8.01 -10.47 -11.28
N GLY A 66 -8.87 -10.00 -12.18
CA GLY A 66 -9.62 -8.75 -12.00
C GLY A 66 -10.54 -8.79 -10.78
N LEU A 67 -11.23 -9.91 -10.55
CA LEU A 67 -12.06 -10.12 -9.36
C LEU A 67 -11.22 -10.09 -8.07
N TYR A 68 -10.05 -10.73 -8.05
CA TYR A 68 -9.11 -10.65 -6.93
C TYR A 68 -8.74 -9.19 -6.60
N GLY A 69 -8.40 -8.39 -7.60
CA GLY A 69 -8.11 -6.96 -7.42
C GLY A 69 -9.30 -6.18 -6.88
N THR A 70 -10.50 -6.44 -7.41
CA THR A 70 -11.75 -5.79 -6.98
C THR A 70 -12.08 -6.13 -5.52
N VAL A 71 -12.04 -7.42 -5.16
CA VAL A 71 -12.28 -7.89 -3.78
C VAL A 71 -11.23 -7.31 -2.83
N GLY A 72 -9.95 -7.27 -3.23
CA GLY A 72 -8.88 -6.66 -2.44
C GLY A 72 -9.10 -5.17 -2.17
N ASN A 73 -9.58 -4.42 -3.17
CA ASN A 73 -9.92 -3.00 -3.00
C ASN A 73 -11.15 -2.82 -2.10
N LEU A 74 -12.18 -3.65 -2.26
CA LEU A 74 -13.37 -3.64 -1.41
C LEU A 74 -13.02 -3.93 0.06
N ILE A 75 -12.18 -4.95 0.31
CA ILE A 75 -11.65 -5.25 1.65
C ILE A 75 -10.93 -4.02 2.22
N SER A 76 -10.08 -3.38 1.44
CA SER A 76 -9.33 -2.19 1.88
C SER A 76 -10.24 -1.01 2.21
N ALA A 77 -11.41 -0.90 1.58
CA ALA A 77 -12.40 0.14 1.85
C ALA A 77 -13.28 -0.18 3.08
N VAL A 78 -13.64 -1.45 3.26
CA VAL A 78 -14.62 -1.87 4.29
C VAL A 78 -13.97 -2.20 5.64
N TYR A 79 -12.82 -2.87 5.63
CA TYR A 79 -12.15 -3.39 6.85
C TYR A 79 -11.73 -2.34 7.88
N PRO A 80 -11.31 -1.10 7.52
CA PRO A 80 -10.94 -0.11 8.54
C PRO A 80 -12.06 0.17 9.54
N TYR A 81 -13.31 0.10 9.10
CA TYR A 81 -14.46 0.40 9.91
C TYR A 81 -14.73 -0.65 11.02
N PRO A 82 -14.96 -1.95 10.72
CA PRO A 82 -15.06 -2.97 11.76
C PRO A 82 -13.76 -3.16 12.54
N GLY A 83 -12.60 -2.89 11.94
CA GLY A 83 -11.30 -2.95 12.62
C GLY A 83 -11.17 -1.96 13.75
N GLY A 84 -11.60 -0.71 13.53
CA GLY A 84 -11.70 0.31 14.57
C GLY A 84 -12.65 -0.11 15.68
N ALA A 85 -13.85 -0.58 15.33
CA ALA A 85 -14.84 -1.05 16.30
C ALA A 85 -14.35 -2.21 17.17
N VAL A 86 -13.60 -3.14 16.60
CA VAL A 86 -12.96 -4.24 17.36
C VAL A 86 -11.89 -3.69 18.30
N SER A 87 -11.01 -2.80 17.79
CA SER A 87 -9.98 -2.17 18.61
C SER A 87 -10.57 -1.39 19.80
N ASP A 88 -11.66 -0.66 19.59
CA ASP A 88 -12.35 0.10 20.64
C ASP A 88 -12.99 -0.79 21.71
N ARG A 89 -13.38 -2.03 21.36
CA ARG A 89 -14.01 -2.98 22.28
C ARG A 89 -13.02 -3.79 23.10
N ILE A 90 -11.96 -4.32 22.47
CA ILE A 90 -11.03 -5.25 23.12
C ILE A 90 -9.65 -4.66 23.42
N GLY A 91 -9.44 -3.38 23.06
CA GLY A 91 -8.17 -2.68 23.16
C GLY A 91 -7.26 -2.90 21.94
N SER A 92 -6.42 -1.90 21.66
CA SER A 92 -5.56 -1.89 20.47
C SER A 92 -4.56 -3.04 20.46
N ARG A 93 -4.00 -3.41 21.61
CA ARG A 93 -3.02 -4.51 21.73
C ARG A 93 -3.59 -5.85 21.27
N LEU A 94 -4.76 -6.25 21.78
CA LEU A 94 -5.37 -7.52 21.42
C LEU A 94 -5.89 -7.51 19.98
N ALA A 95 -6.48 -6.39 19.55
CA ALA A 95 -6.97 -6.22 18.19
C ALA A 95 -5.82 -6.35 17.17
N LEU A 96 -4.72 -5.61 17.35
CA LEU A 96 -3.55 -5.70 16.49
C LEU A 96 -2.91 -7.08 16.48
N THR A 97 -2.92 -7.78 17.62
CA THR A 97 -2.44 -9.16 17.71
C THR A 97 -3.31 -10.11 16.89
N ALA A 98 -4.63 -10.01 17.03
CA ALA A 98 -5.57 -10.84 16.27
C ALA A 98 -5.44 -10.58 14.75
N PHE A 99 -5.35 -9.31 14.35
CA PHE A 99 -5.17 -8.94 12.95
C PHE A 99 -3.81 -9.38 12.40
N GLY A 100 -2.76 -9.31 13.21
CA GLY A 100 -1.43 -9.79 12.84
C GLY A 100 -1.37 -11.30 12.63
N LEU A 101 -1.99 -12.06 13.53
CA LEU A 101 -2.12 -13.51 13.38
C LEU A 101 -2.96 -13.87 12.15
N ALA A 102 -4.08 -13.19 11.93
CA ALA A 102 -4.90 -13.40 10.74
C ALA A 102 -4.10 -13.14 9.45
N SER A 103 -3.33 -12.06 9.39
CA SER A 103 -2.48 -11.77 8.21
C SER A 103 -1.38 -12.81 8.01
N THR A 104 -0.74 -13.25 9.08
CA THR A 104 0.26 -14.33 9.05
C THR A 104 -0.34 -15.62 8.50
N VAL A 105 -1.50 -16.02 9.02
CA VAL A 105 -2.25 -17.19 8.51
C VAL A 105 -2.64 -16.99 7.05
N GLY A 106 -3.02 -15.77 6.65
CA GLY A 106 -3.33 -15.45 5.25
C GLY A 106 -2.17 -15.73 4.29
N PHE A 107 -0.94 -15.37 4.65
CA PHE A 107 0.26 -15.71 3.85
C PHE A 107 0.49 -17.23 3.79
N LEU A 108 0.24 -17.95 4.89
CA LEU A 108 0.34 -19.42 4.91
C LEU A 108 -0.78 -20.09 4.08
N VAL A 109 -1.99 -19.52 4.06
CA VAL A 109 -3.08 -19.98 3.20
C VAL A 109 -2.73 -19.75 1.72
N TRP A 110 -2.11 -18.63 1.36
CA TRP A 110 -1.59 -18.43 0.00
C TRP A 110 -0.50 -19.46 -0.35
N LEU A 111 0.39 -19.79 0.57
CA LEU A 111 1.39 -20.84 0.38
C LEU A 111 0.73 -22.20 0.12
N ALA A 112 -0.32 -22.50 0.87
CA ALA A 112 -1.09 -23.73 0.76
C ALA A 112 -2.20 -23.67 -0.30
N ALA A 113 -2.31 -22.58 -1.10
CA ALA A 113 -3.41 -22.38 -2.02
C ALA A 113 -3.68 -23.56 -2.98
N PRO A 114 -2.67 -24.28 -3.51
CA PRO A 114 -2.91 -25.46 -4.36
C PRO A 114 -3.71 -26.58 -3.67
N LEU A 115 -3.64 -26.66 -2.32
CA LEU A 115 -4.34 -27.71 -1.55
C LEU A 115 -5.86 -27.44 -1.45
N PHE A 116 -6.29 -26.19 -1.61
CA PHE A 116 -7.70 -25.82 -1.56
C PHE A 116 -8.44 -26.04 -2.88
N GLY A 117 -7.71 -26.35 -3.95
CA GLY A 117 -8.28 -26.56 -5.27
C GLY A 117 -8.84 -25.28 -5.91
N THR A 118 -9.59 -25.48 -6.98
CA THR A 118 -10.24 -24.44 -7.76
C THR A 118 -11.73 -24.70 -7.89
N VAL A 119 -12.51 -23.62 -7.95
CA VAL A 119 -13.94 -23.67 -8.29
C VAL A 119 -14.11 -23.04 -9.67
N THR A 120 -14.77 -23.76 -10.57
CA THR A 120 -15.14 -23.24 -11.89
C THR A 120 -16.58 -22.73 -11.84
N VAL A 121 -16.75 -21.45 -12.14
CA VAL A 121 -18.05 -20.79 -12.23
C VAL A 121 -18.40 -20.65 -13.70
N ASP A 122 -19.50 -21.26 -14.11
CA ASP A 122 -20.06 -21.14 -15.46
C ASP A 122 -20.79 -19.80 -15.60
N LEU A 123 -20.32 -18.98 -16.52
CA LEU A 123 -20.89 -17.67 -16.83
C LEU A 123 -21.65 -17.64 -18.15
N SER A 124 -21.82 -18.78 -18.82
CA SER A 124 -22.53 -18.89 -20.11
C SER A 124 -24.00 -18.41 -20.06
N VAL A 125 -24.56 -18.33 -18.85
CA VAL A 125 -25.93 -17.82 -18.60
C VAL A 125 -26.00 -16.28 -18.72
N LEU A 126 -24.88 -15.56 -18.70
CA LEU A 126 -24.86 -14.09 -18.76
C LEU A 126 -24.68 -13.61 -20.20
N PRO A 127 -25.71 -13.03 -20.86
CA PRO A 127 -25.71 -12.77 -22.31
C PRO A 127 -24.71 -11.69 -22.76
N LEU A 128 -24.05 -10.99 -21.82
CA LEU A 128 -23.07 -9.93 -22.10
C LEU A 128 -21.63 -10.35 -21.82
N VAL A 129 -21.40 -11.58 -21.36
CA VAL A 129 -20.08 -12.07 -20.97
C VAL A 129 -19.60 -13.07 -22.01
N THR A 130 -18.48 -12.76 -22.66
CA THR A 130 -17.87 -13.62 -23.69
C THR A 130 -17.04 -14.78 -23.10
N VAL A 131 -16.88 -14.81 -21.77
CA VAL A 131 -16.13 -15.84 -21.05
C VAL A 131 -17.10 -16.90 -20.57
N GLU A 132 -16.94 -18.13 -21.03
CA GLU A 132 -17.83 -19.24 -20.70
C GLU A 132 -17.67 -19.71 -19.26
N ALA A 133 -16.45 -19.73 -18.74
CA ALA A 133 -16.17 -20.19 -17.38
C ALA A 133 -15.01 -19.43 -16.73
N VAL A 134 -15.09 -19.26 -15.41
CA VAL A 134 -14.05 -18.61 -14.58
C VAL A 134 -13.52 -19.59 -13.57
N VAL A 135 -12.21 -19.81 -13.58
CA VAL A 135 -11.49 -20.62 -12.59
C VAL A 135 -11.05 -19.76 -11.42
N LEU A 136 -11.57 -20.04 -10.24
CA LEU A 136 -11.28 -19.32 -9.00
C LEU A 136 -10.43 -20.19 -8.06
N PRO A 137 -9.14 -19.88 -7.84
CA PRO A 137 -8.31 -20.56 -6.84
C PRO A 137 -8.82 -20.21 -5.43
N VAL A 138 -9.48 -21.16 -4.76
CA VAL A 138 -10.16 -20.92 -3.47
C VAL A 138 -9.21 -20.41 -2.40
N GLY A 139 -8.03 -21.04 -2.28
CA GLY A 139 -7.02 -20.63 -1.29
C GLY A 139 -6.51 -19.22 -1.48
N ILE A 140 -6.48 -18.70 -2.72
CA ILE A 140 -6.05 -17.30 -2.98
C ILE A 140 -7.08 -16.30 -2.43
N PHE A 141 -8.36 -16.51 -2.69
CA PHE A 141 -9.43 -15.64 -2.17
C PHE A 141 -9.55 -15.74 -0.64
N LEU A 142 -9.50 -16.95 -0.09
CA LEU A 142 -9.51 -17.15 1.36
C LEU A 142 -8.31 -16.44 2.02
N GLY A 143 -7.12 -16.64 1.48
CA GLY A 143 -5.91 -15.96 1.96
C GLY A 143 -5.99 -14.45 1.81
N LEU A 144 -6.65 -13.89 0.77
CA LEU A 144 -6.85 -12.47 0.59
C LEU A 144 -7.60 -11.82 1.77
N PHE A 145 -8.71 -12.43 2.21
CA PHE A 145 -9.46 -11.95 3.37
C PHE A 145 -8.61 -11.91 4.63
N LEU A 146 -7.81 -12.94 4.85
CA LEU A 146 -6.96 -13.04 6.03
C LEU A 146 -5.72 -12.16 5.93
N ALA A 147 -5.00 -12.20 4.82
CA ALA A 147 -3.75 -11.46 4.65
C ALA A 147 -3.94 -9.95 4.76
N GLN A 148 -5.07 -9.41 4.32
CA GLN A 148 -5.37 -7.99 4.42
C GLN A 148 -5.79 -7.53 5.83
N ALA A 149 -5.97 -8.43 6.80
CA ALA A 149 -6.53 -8.10 8.10
C ALA A 149 -5.68 -7.04 8.81
N TRP A 150 -4.38 -7.24 9.00
CA TRP A 150 -3.55 -6.26 9.70
C TRP A 150 -3.46 -4.94 8.93
N LYS A 151 -3.24 -5.00 7.64
CA LYS A 151 -3.11 -3.80 6.78
C LYS A 151 -4.38 -2.93 6.81
N SER A 152 -5.55 -3.55 6.80
CA SER A 152 -6.81 -2.82 6.65
C SER A 152 -7.51 -2.57 7.98
N PHE A 153 -7.55 -3.53 8.89
CA PHE A 153 -8.10 -3.33 10.24
C PHE A 153 -7.13 -2.56 11.15
N GLY A 154 -5.83 -2.91 11.12
CA GLY A 154 -4.84 -2.42 12.08
C GLY A 154 -4.35 -1.00 11.82
N LEU A 155 -4.49 -0.49 10.60
CA LEU A 155 -3.95 0.83 10.23
C LEU A 155 -4.59 1.95 11.06
N GLY A 156 -5.92 1.90 11.27
CA GLY A 156 -6.64 2.86 12.09
C GLY A 156 -6.19 2.84 13.56
N ALA A 157 -6.03 1.64 14.13
CA ALA A 157 -5.52 1.48 15.49
C ALA A 157 -4.09 2.03 15.63
N THR A 158 -3.22 1.79 14.65
CA THR A 158 -1.84 2.33 14.66
C THR A 158 -1.83 3.86 14.63
N PHE A 159 -2.66 4.48 13.81
CA PHE A 159 -2.77 5.94 13.79
C PHE A 159 -3.33 6.51 15.09
N ALA A 160 -4.29 5.83 15.74
CA ALA A 160 -4.80 6.23 17.04
C ALA A 160 -3.71 6.22 18.11
N VAL A 161 -2.86 5.18 18.12
CA VAL A 161 -1.73 5.09 19.06
C VAL A 161 -0.70 6.19 18.82
N VAL A 162 -0.31 6.45 17.56
CA VAL A 162 0.59 7.56 17.25
C VAL A 162 0.02 8.90 17.74
N LYS A 163 -1.29 9.11 17.56
CA LYS A 163 -1.97 10.33 18.04
C LYS A 163 -1.97 10.46 19.57
N GLN A 164 -2.00 9.34 20.30
CA GLN A 164 -1.98 9.34 21.78
C GLN A 164 -0.56 9.49 22.33
N ALA A 165 0.43 8.89 21.66
CA ALA A 165 1.82 8.84 22.12
C ALA A 165 2.64 10.08 21.75
N VAL A 166 2.22 10.87 20.77
CA VAL A 166 2.98 12.04 20.29
C VAL A 166 2.27 13.34 20.66
N PRO A 167 2.96 14.33 21.27
CA PRO A 167 2.39 15.64 21.57
C PRO A 167 1.80 16.31 20.31
N PRO A 168 0.70 17.09 20.45
CA PRO A 168 0.02 17.72 19.32
C PRO A 168 0.96 18.51 18.38
N GLU A 169 1.96 19.17 18.95
CA GLU A 169 2.94 19.99 18.21
C GLU A 169 3.88 19.14 17.34
N ARG A 170 4.03 17.85 17.63
CA ARG A 170 4.90 16.90 16.93
C ARG A 170 4.16 15.81 16.16
N LEU A 171 2.83 15.86 16.11
CA LEU A 171 2.02 14.84 15.43
C LEU A 171 2.41 14.68 13.95
N ALA A 172 2.63 15.78 13.24
CA ALA A 172 3.06 15.75 11.85
C ALA A 172 4.38 14.99 11.67
N THR A 173 5.35 15.24 12.56
CA THR A 173 6.65 14.53 12.56
C THR A 173 6.48 13.05 12.90
N GLY A 174 5.65 12.71 13.88
CA GLY A 174 5.35 11.33 14.24
C GLY A 174 4.75 10.54 13.07
N PHE A 175 3.74 11.08 12.42
CA PHE A 175 3.13 10.46 11.23
C PHE A 175 4.09 10.40 10.04
N ALA A 176 4.86 11.44 9.78
CA ALA A 176 5.85 11.45 8.71
C ALA A 176 6.92 10.37 8.91
N SER A 177 7.43 10.23 10.13
CA SER A 177 8.44 9.23 10.47
C SER A 177 7.93 7.80 10.31
N THR A 178 6.73 7.50 10.84
CA THR A 178 6.12 6.17 10.71
C THR A 178 5.81 5.83 9.26
N GLU A 179 5.31 6.79 8.48
CA GLU A 179 5.02 6.61 7.05
C GLU A 179 6.30 6.40 6.23
N THR A 180 7.38 7.10 6.55
CA THR A 180 8.68 6.94 5.88
C THR A 180 9.22 5.53 6.09
N VAL A 181 9.18 5.02 7.32
CA VAL A 181 9.60 3.65 7.63
C VAL A 181 8.75 2.62 6.87
N ARG A 182 7.44 2.82 6.84
CA ARG A 182 6.54 1.99 6.04
C ARG A 182 6.90 2.00 4.56
N ARG A 183 7.29 3.16 3.99
CA ARG A 183 7.66 3.29 2.57
C ARG A 183 8.97 2.61 2.22
N LEU A 184 9.90 2.44 3.15
CA LEU A 184 11.09 1.61 2.93
C LEU A 184 10.71 0.16 2.58
N ALA A 185 9.62 -0.35 3.14
CA ALA A 185 9.12 -1.68 2.79
C ALA A 185 8.64 -1.77 1.32
N PHE A 186 8.18 -0.67 0.73
CA PHE A 186 7.76 -0.63 -0.68
C PHE A 186 8.96 -0.71 -1.65
N LEU A 187 10.14 -0.29 -1.19
CA LEU A 187 11.39 -0.43 -1.94
C LEU A 187 12.02 -1.81 -1.72
N VAL A 188 12.17 -2.20 -0.44
CA VAL A 188 12.90 -3.41 -0.05
C VAL A 188 12.10 -4.68 -0.38
N GLY A 189 10.76 -4.66 -0.21
CA GLY A 189 9.91 -5.84 -0.42
C GLY A 189 10.03 -6.43 -1.83
N PRO A 190 9.80 -5.68 -2.90
CA PRO A 190 9.94 -6.18 -4.26
C PRO A 190 11.36 -6.69 -4.58
N LEU A 191 12.40 -6.04 -4.04
CA LEU A 191 13.79 -6.49 -4.23
C LEU A 191 14.07 -7.83 -3.55
N LEU A 192 13.56 -8.04 -2.32
CA LEU A 192 13.67 -9.33 -1.65
C LEU A 192 12.92 -10.43 -2.42
N ALA A 193 11.71 -10.11 -2.90
CA ALA A 193 10.97 -11.04 -3.74
C ALA A 193 11.74 -11.37 -5.02
N ALA A 194 12.27 -10.35 -5.72
CA ALA A 194 13.09 -10.51 -6.92
C ALA A 194 14.31 -11.40 -6.67
N ALA A 195 15.03 -11.19 -5.56
CA ALA A 195 16.20 -11.98 -5.19
C ALA A 195 15.85 -13.46 -4.97
N LEU A 196 14.77 -13.75 -4.22
CA LEU A 196 14.32 -15.11 -3.99
C LEU A 196 13.86 -15.79 -5.29
N ILE A 197 13.13 -15.06 -6.15
CA ILE A 197 12.66 -15.56 -7.44
C ILE A 197 13.83 -15.78 -8.41
N ALA A 198 14.81 -14.89 -8.41
CA ALA A 198 16.01 -15.06 -9.26
C ALA A 198 16.81 -16.31 -8.92
N VAL A 199 16.92 -16.65 -7.61
CA VAL A 199 17.68 -17.81 -7.13
C VAL A 199 16.92 -19.13 -7.33
N TYR A 200 15.63 -19.16 -7.03
CA TYR A 200 14.85 -20.40 -6.97
C TYR A 200 13.84 -20.58 -8.12
N GLY A 201 13.75 -19.63 -9.05
CA GLY A 201 12.66 -19.57 -10.02
C GLY A 201 11.35 -19.12 -9.40
N PHE A 202 10.30 -18.90 -10.22
CA PHE A 202 9.07 -18.31 -9.71
C PHE A 202 8.34 -19.21 -8.69
N ASP A 203 8.12 -20.48 -8.99
CA ASP A 203 7.30 -21.34 -8.12
C ASP A 203 7.90 -21.51 -6.71
N LEU A 204 9.16 -21.98 -6.63
CA LEU A 204 9.84 -22.16 -5.33
C LEU A 204 10.19 -20.81 -4.70
N GLY A 205 10.63 -19.83 -5.52
CA GLY A 205 10.96 -18.49 -5.06
C GLY A 205 9.76 -17.78 -4.45
N PHE A 206 8.58 -17.87 -5.06
CA PHE A 206 7.39 -17.24 -4.51
C PHE A 206 6.87 -17.96 -3.26
N ARG A 207 7.01 -19.28 -3.17
CA ARG A 207 6.75 -20.01 -1.91
C ARG A 207 7.69 -19.55 -0.79
N ALA A 208 8.97 -19.35 -1.10
CA ALA A 208 9.93 -18.79 -0.15
C ALA A 208 9.54 -17.35 0.26
N VAL A 209 9.10 -16.52 -0.68
CA VAL A 209 8.57 -15.17 -0.42
C VAL A 209 7.40 -15.23 0.57
N LEU A 210 6.44 -16.14 0.38
CA LEU A 210 5.29 -16.31 1.28
C LEU A 210 5.71 -16.77 2.69
N LEU A 211 6.67 -17.68 2.80
CA LEU A 211 7.23 -18.10 4.09
C LEU A 211 7.95 -16.96 4.81
N VAL A 212 8.76 -16.18 4.09
CA VAL A 212 9.45 -15.01 4.65
C VAL A 212 8.43 -13.96 5.10
N ALA A 213 7.39 -13.69 4.30
CA ALA A 213 6.31 -12.78 4.67
C ALA A 213 5.56 -13.24 5.93
N ALA A 214 5.25 -14.53 6.02
CA ALA A 214 4.62 -15.12 7.21
C ALA A 214 5.53 -15.02 8.45
N ALA A 215 6.84 -15.28 8.31
CA ALA A 215 7.80 -15.16 9.38
C ALA A 215 7.89 -13.70 9.89
N PHE A 216 8.02 -12.73 9.01
CA PHE A 216 7.99 -11.30 9.37
C PHE A 216 6.67 -10.91 10.05
N GLY A 217 5.53 -11.37 9.54
CA GLY A 217 4.23 -11.13 10.13
C GLY A 217 4.11 -11.69 11.55
N LEU A 218 4.59 -12.95 11.76
CA LEU A 218 4.57 -13.59 13.06
C LEU A 218 5.48 -12.87 14.06
N VAL A 219 6.73 -12.60 13.68
CA VAL A 219 7.69 -11.88 14.53
C VAL A 219 7.17 -10.50 14.89
N ALA A 220 6.63 -9.76 13.92
CA ALA A 220 6.04 -8.46 14.16
C ALA A 220 4.84 -8.54 15.12
N THR A 221 3.99 -9.57 14.97
CA THR A 221 2.83 -9.77 15.85
C THR A 221 3.27 -10.05 17.29
N ILE A 222 4.26 -10.93 17.48
CA ILE A 222 4.81 -11.24 18.81
C ILE A 222 5.46 -10.00 19.41
N ALA A 223 6.29 -9.30 18.63
CA ALA A 223 6.99 -8.10 19.09
C ALA A 223 6.01 -7.01 19.53
N GLN A 224 5.01 -6.69 18.70
CA GLN A 224 4.00 -5.67 19.06
C GLN A 224 3.16 -6.10 20.27
N HIS A 225 2.80 -7.40 20.37
CA HIS A 225 2.05 -7.90 21.52
C HIS A 225 2.84 -7.76 22.83
N ALA A 226 4.13 -8.10 22.80
CA ALA A 226 5.00 -8.10 23.98
C ALA A 226 5.50 -6.71 24.39
N LEU A 227 5.72 -5.82 23.43
CA LEU A 227 6.43 -4.56 23.65
C LEU A 227 5.50 -3.34 23.70
N TYR A 228 4.30 -3.40 23.09
CA TYR A 228 3.33 -2.31 23.11
C TYR A 228 2.66 -2.19 24.50
N ASP A 229 2.68 -1.00 25.09
CA ASP A 229 1.98 -0.71 26.34
C ASP A 229 0.53 -0.31 26.08
N SER A 230 -0.40 -1.14 26.53
CA SER A 230 -1.84 -0.92 26.38
C SER A 230 -2.47 -0.14 27.54
N SER A 231 -1.69 0.41 28.46
CA SER A 231 -2.22 1.14 29.63
C SER A 231 -2.99 2.42 29.27
N GLY A 232 -2.68 2.99 28.08
CA GLY A 232 -3.38 4.15 27.53
C GLY A 232 -4.58 3.82 26.63
N ASP A 233 -4.87 2.53 26.37
CA ASP A 233 -5.95 2.13 25.48
C ASP A 233 -7.33 2.54 26.06
N SER A 234 -8.09 3.30 25.30
CA SER A 234 -9.49 3.62 25.65
C SER A 234 -10.40 2.47 25.25
N ILE A 235 -10.77 1.63 26.20
CA ILE A 235 -11.66 0.48 26.00
C ILE A 235 -13.12 0.89 26.20
N GLY A 236 -14.03 0.35 25.39
CA GLY A 236 -15.48 0.47 25.62
C GLY A 236 -16.14 1.67 24.95
N LYS A 237 -15.52 2.34 24.00
CA LYS A 237 -16.19 3.33 23.17
C LYS A 237 -17.27 2.66 22.34
N SER A 238 -18.47 3.22 22.36
CA SER A 238 -19.58 2.75 21.54
C SER A 238 -19.33 3.14 20.09
N PHE A 239 -19.44 2.16 19.22
CA PHE A 239 -19.48 2.36 17.78
C PHE A 239 -20.76 3.15 17.41
N GLU A 240 -20.59 4.34 16.86
CA GLU A 240 -21.73 5.23 16.51
C GLU A 240 -22.57 4.75 15.31
N GLY A 241 -22.15 3.64 14.68
CA GLY A 241 -22.91 2.99 13.60
C GLY A 241 -22.75 3.66 12.22
N ILE A 242 -23.40 3.07 11.23
CA ILE A 242 -23.40 3.57 9.84
C ILE A 242 -24.13 4.92 9.72
N SER A 243 -25.01 5.24 10.66
CA SER A 243 -25.72 6.53 10.71
C SER A 243 -24.78 7.71 10.87
N ALA A 244 -23.75 7.60 11.71
CA ALA A 244 -22.75 8.66 11.88
C ALA A 244 -21.98 8.92 10.56
N VAL A 245 -21.61 7.88 9.81
CA VAL A 245 -20.98 8.05 8.49
C VAL A 245 -21.90 8.79 7.52
N ALA A 246 -23.19 8.47 7.52
CA ALA A 246 -24.17 9.16 6.68
C ALA A 246 -24.37 10.63 7.08
N GLU A 247 -24.28 10.95 8.37
CA GLU A 247 -24.31 12.33 8.88
C GLU A 247 -23.06 13.09 8.49
N ASP A 248 -21.87 12.49 8.62
CA ASP A 248 -20.59 13.09 8.23
C ASP A 248 -20.56 13.37 6.71
N ILE A 249 -21.09 12.46 5.90
CA ILE A 249 -21.21 12.68 4.44
C ILE A 249 -22.16 13.85 4.13
N ARG A 250 -23.26 14.00 4.86
CA ARG A 250 -24.20 15.11 4.68
C ARG A 250 -23.66 16.45 5.17
N ALA A 251 -22.86 16.41 6.24
CA ALA A 251 -22.22 17.60 6.81
C ALA A 251 -20.95 18.03 6.06
N MET A 252 -20.56 17.30 5.00
CA MET A 252 -19.32 17.50 4.26
C MET A 252 -19.30 18.87 3.55
N PRO A 253 -18.18 19.64 3.63
CA PRO A 253 -18.02 20.89 2.90
C PRO A 253 -18.24 20.71 1.40
N PRO A 254 -18.90 21.68 0.70
CA PRO A 254 -19.22 21.54 -0.72
C PRO A 254 -18.01 21.33 -1.65
N ALA A 255 -16.82 21.76 -1.23
CA ALA A 255 -15.58 21.57 -1.98
C ALA A 255 -15.04 20.13 -1.93
N LEU A 256 -15.44 19.32 -0.94
CA LEU A 256 -14.89 18.00 -0.71
C LEU A 256 -15.47 16.90 -1.63
N PRO A 257 -16.80 16.82 -1.88
CA PRO A 257 -17.38 15.76 -2.70
C PRO A 257 -16.75 15.59 -4.08
N PRO A 258 -16.50 16.65 -4.88
CA PRO A 258 -15.86 16.50 -6.18
C PRO A 258 -14.40 16.02 -6.10
N LEU A 259 -13.66 16.38 -5.03
CA LEU A 259 -12.30 15.92 -4.79
C LEU A 259 -12.28 14.43 -4.43
N LEU A 260 -13.19 14.01 -3.56
CA LEU A 260 -13.34 12.61 -3.17
C LEU A 260 -13.84 11.73 -4.33
N ALA A 261 -14.76 12.25 -5.15
CA ALA A 261 -15.20 11.57 -6.36
C ALA A 261 -14.05 11.37 -7.33
N GLY A 262 -13.24 12.41 -7.56
CA GLY A 262 -12.03 12.32 -8.39
C GLY A 262 -11.02 11.29 -7.85
N ASP A 263 -10.73 11.31 -6.56
CA ASP A 263 -9.85 10.33 -5.90
C ASP A 263 -10.38 8.91 -6.05
N THR A 264 -11.67 8.72 -5.82
CA THR A 264 -12.34 7.41 -5.95
C THR A 264 -12.23 6.87 -7.36
N LEU A 265 -12.49 7.70 -8.38
CA LEU A 265 -12.41 7.30 -9.79
C LEU A 265 -10.97 6.92 -10.18
N VAL A 266 -9.96 7.68 -9.74
CA VAL A 266 -8.56 7.36 -10.02
C VAL A 266 -8.13 6.07 -9.32
N ARG A 267 -8.52 5.88 -8.07
CA ARG A 267 -8.25 4.62 -7.34
C ARG A 267 -8.92 3.43 -7.98
N PHE A 268 -10.17 3.62 -8.42
CA PHE A 268 -10.93 2.59 -9.13
C PHE A 268 -10.24 2.21 -10.45
N ALA A 269 -9.90 3.19 -11.28
CA ALA A 269 -9.19 2.96 -12.54
C ALA A 269 -7.82 2.28 -12.32
N ASN A 270 -7.04 2.76 -11.34
CA ASN A 270 -5.77 2.13 -10.98
C ASN A 270 -5.97 0.68 -10.49
N GLY A 271 -6.99 0.43 -9.67
CA GLY A 271 -7.31 -0.92 -9.19
C GLY A 271 -7.65 -1.90 -10.31
N MET A 272 -8.28 -1.42 -11.39
CA MET A 272 -8.60 -2.23 -12.57
C MET A 272 -7.37 -2.68 -13.36
N VAL A 273 -6.32 -1.85 -13.46
CA VAL A 273 -5.16 -2.13 -14.33
C VAL A 273 -3.95 -2.62 -13.55
N TYR A 274 -3.76 -2.14 -12.32
CA TYR A 274 -2.54 -2.36 -11.55
C TYR A 274 -2.28 -3.84 -11.22
N VAL A 275 -3.33 -4.60 -11.02
CA VAL A 275 -3.28 -6.04 -10.76
C VAL A 275 -2.68 -6.82 -11.93
N PHE A 276 -2.78 -6.27 -13.15
CA PHE A 276 -2.30 -6.90 -14.37
C PHE A 276 -0.86 -6.54 -14.75
N PHE A 277 -0.21 -5.57 -14.09
CA PHE A 277 1.14 -5.16 -14.50
C PHE A 277 2.16 -6.30 -14.42
N VAL A 278 2.05 -7.18 -13.44
CA VAL A 278 2.91 -8.36 -13.37
C VAL A 278 2.67 -9.26 -14.60
N ILE A 279 1.43 -9.51 -14.98
CA ILE A 279 1.07 -10.35 -16.14
C ILE A 279 1.58 -9.71 -17.44
N VAL A 280 1.42 -8.37 -17.57
CA VAL A 280 1.92 -7.65 -18.76
C VAL A 280 3.44 -7.79 -18.89
N VAL A 281 4.18 -7.64 -17.82
CA VAL A 281 5.65 -7.73 -17.85
C VAL A 281 6.12 -9.17 -18.02
N THR A 282 5.49 -10.13 -17.32
CA THR A 282 6.01 -11.51 -17.24
C THR A 282 5.45 -12.44 -18.30
N GLU A 283 4.23 -12.23 -18.79
CA GLU A 283 3.58 -13.11 -19.76
C GLU A 283 3.37 -12.44 -21.12
N PHE A 284 2.89 -11.18 -21.14
CA PHE A 284 2.58 -10.50 -22.40
C PHE A 284 3.84 -9.96 -23.10
N LEU A 285 4.66 -9.17 -22.41
CA LEU A 285 5.94 -8.67 -22.93
C LEU A 285 7.06 -9.69 -22.75
N ALA A 286 6.98 -10.52 -21.71
CA ALA A 286 7.97 -11.55 -21.35
C ALA A 286 9.42 -10.99 -21.31
N VAL A 287 9.59 -9.82 -20.69
CA VAL A 287 10.85 -9.08 -20.69
C VAL A 287 11.80 -9.66 -19.64
N ASP A 288 12.97 -10.07 -20.06
CA ASP A 288 14.07 -10.45 -19.20
C ASP A 288 15.25 -9.46 -19.31
N ALA A 289 16.23 -9.57 -18.44
CA ALA A 289 17.41 -8.73 -18.47
C ALA A 289 18.64 -9.47 -17.97
N THR A 290 19.81 -9.10 -18.51
CA THR A 290 21.10 -9.47 -17.93
C THR A 290 21.79 -8.20 -17.42
N LEU A 291 21.92 -8.09 -16.09
CA LEU A 291 22.55 -6.93 -15.46
C LEU A 291 24.00 -7.26 -15.07
N PRO A 292 24.94 -6.31 -15.24
CA PRO A 292 26.39 -6.57 -15.04
C PRO A 292 26.76 -7.12 -13.66
N LEU A 293 26.05 -6.70 -12.61
CA LEU A 293 26.36 -7.07 -11.21
C LEU A 293 25.48 -8.19 -10.66
N VAL A 294 24.32 -8.44 -11.27
CA VAL A 294 23.28 -9.34 -10.73
C VAL A 294 23.16 -10.60 -11.58
N GLY A 295 23.60 -10.54 -12.84
CA GLY A 295 23.45 -11.64 -13.81
C GLY A 295 22.08 -11.63 -14.50
N TYR A 296 21.65 -12.82 -14.93
CA TYR A 296 20.36 -13.00 -15.61
C TYR A 296 19.19 -12.91 -14.64
N LEU A 297 18.21 -12.10 -15.01
CA LEU A 297 16.93 -11.94 -14.33
C LEU A 297 15.80 -12.42 -15.25
N SER A 298 15.09 -13.45 -14.84
CA SER A 298 13.84 -13.86 -15.49
C SER A 298 12.82 -12.71 -15.46
N PRO A 299 11.78 -12.73 -16.31
CA PRO A 299 10.73 -11.70 -16.30
C PRO A 299 10.10 -11.50 -14.93
N ASP A 300 9.90 -12.58 -14.18
CA ASP A 300 9.33 -12.51 -12.80
C ASP A 300 10.30 -11.82 -11.82
N ALA A 301 11.59 -12.11 -11.88
CA ALA A 301 12.59 -11.46 -11.04
C ALA A 301 12.79 -9.98 -11.44
N LEU A 302 12.85 -9.70 -12.74
CA LEU A 302 12.96 -8.34 -13.28
C LEU A 302 11.79 -7.48 -12.83
N PHE A 303 10.57 -8.02 -12.78
CA PHE A 303 9.39 -7.26 -12.32
C PHE A 303 9.58 -6.66 -10.92
N GLY A 304 10.19 -7.37 -9.98
CA GLY A 304 10.47 -6.81 -8.66
C GLY A 304 11.51 -5.69 -8.69
N VAL A 305 12.51 -5.78 -9.58
CA VAL A 305 13.48 -4.69 -9.80
C VAL A 305 12.78 -3.47 -10.41
N LEU A 306 11.88 -3.67 -11.37
CA LEU A 306 11.07 -2.59 -11.96
C LEU A 306 10.22 -1.87 -10.91
N LEU A 307 9.60 -2.60 -9.99
CA LEU A 307 8.86 -2.02 -8.86
C LEU A 307 9.78 -1.21 -7.92
N ALA A 308 11.02 -1.65 -7.72
CA ALA A 308 11.99 -0.89 -6.95
C ALA A 308 12.41 0.40 -7.66
N VAL A 309 12.64 0.36 -8.97
CA VAL A 309 12.91 1.55 -9.80
C VAL A 309 11.74 2.55 -9.69
N GLU A 310 10.51 2.07 -9.83
CA GLU A 310 9.30 2.88 -9.61
C GLU A 310 9.33 3.57 -8.25
N MET A 311 9.65 2.84 -7.19
CA MET A 311 9.65 3.37 -5.83
C MET A 311 10.80 4.36 -5.57
N VAL A 312 11.99 4.11 -6.14
CA VAL A 312 13.11 5.06 -6.04
C VAL A 312 12.72 6.40 -6.65
N VAL A 313 12.13 6.39 -7.86
CA VAL A 313 11.67 7.62 -8.51
C VAL A 313 10.53 8.27 -7.72
N ALA A 314 9.60 7.48 -7.19
CA ALA A 314 8.52 7.97 -6.33
C ALA A 314 9.07 8.74 -5.13
N LEU A 315 10.03 8.18 -4.41
CA LEU A 315 10.64 8.81 -3.23
C LEU A 315 11.46 10.05 -3.61
N ALA A 316 12.30 9.95 -4.64
CA ALA A 316 13.16 11.04 -5.09
C ALA A 316 12.36 12.25 -5.61
N SER A 317 11.18 12.00 -6.21
CA SER A 317 10.36 13.06 -6.80
C SER A 317 9.43 13.76 -5.79
N MET A 318 9.23 13.24 -4.59
CA MET A 318 8.29 13.83 -3.61
C MET A 318 8.65 15.27 -3.23
N VAL A 319 9.92 15.52 -2.90
CA VAL A 319 10.37 16.86 -2.49
C VAL A 319 10.32 17.85 -3.66
N PRO A 320 10.85 17.55 -4.86
CA PRO A 320 10.69 18.42 -6.02
C PRO A 320 9.23 18.74 -6.36
N MET A 321 8.34 17.74 -6.25
CA MET A 321 6.92 17.95 -6.55
C MET A 321 6.20 18.76 -5.47
N ALA A 322 6.60 18.64 -4.20
CA ALA A 322 6.09 19.53 -3.15
C ALA A 322 6.49 20.98 -3.41
N ARG A 323 7.77 21.24 -3.72
CA ARG A 323 8.24 22.58 -4.11
C ARG A 323 7.55 23.11 -5.37
N LEU A 324 7.23 22.25 -6.32
CA LEU A 324 6.44 22.62 -7.50
C LEU A 324 5.01 23.01 -7.10
N ALA A 325 4.39 22.27 -6.18
CA ALA A 325 3.06 22.56 -5.65
C ALA A 325 2.99 23.92 -4.96
N ASP A 326 4.05 24.33 -4.26
CA ASP A 326 4.16 25.67 -3.65
C ASP A 326 4.18 26.79 -4.70
N ARG A 327 4.72 26.51 -5.90
CA ARG A 327 4.85 27.50 -6.99
C ARG A 327 3.62 27.59 -7.88
N ILE A 328 3.05 26.45 -8.30
CA ILE A 328 1.96 26.39 -9.29
C ILE A 328 0.62 26.00 -8.69
N GLY A 329 0.59 25.68 -7.37
CA GLY A 329 -0.58 25.25 -6.65
C GLY A 329 -0.75 23.72 -6.61
N LEU A 330 -1.57 23.24 -5.67
CA LEU A 330 -1.80 21.81 -5.44
C LEU A 330 -2.52 21.11 -6.61
N LYS A 331 -3.54 21.76 -7.20
CA LYS A 331 -4.38 21.17 -8.26
C LYS A 331 -3.59 20.75 -9.50
N PRO A 332 -2.71 21.58 -10.10
CA PRO A 332 -1.91 21.18 -11.25
C PRO A 332 -0.99 19.99 -10.96
N VAL A 333 -0.39 19.95 -9.76
CA VAL A 333 0.51 18.86 -9.36
C VAL A 333 -0.25 17.54 -9.19
N VAL A 334 -1.46 17.60 -8.62
CA VAL A 334 -2.35 16.43 -8.53
C VAL A 334 -2.75 15.96 -9.93
N ALA A 335 -3.10 16.88 -10.82
CA ALA A 335 -3.44 16.56 -12.21
C ALA A 335 -2.28 15.89 -12.96
N LEU A 336 -1.04 16.35 -12.77
CA LEU A 336 0.15 15.69 -13.32
C LEU A 336 0.28 14.24 -12.83
N GLY A 337 0.13 13.99 -11.52
CA GLY A 337 0.15 12.64 -10.98
C GLY A 337 -0.95 11.75 -11.57
N PHE A 338 -2.15 12.26 -11.72
CA PHE A 338 -3.28 11.54 -12.31
C PHE A 338 -3.08 11.27 -13.81
N SER A 339 -2.44 12.19 -14.52
CA SER A 339 -2.07 11.96 -15.93
C SER A 339 -1.11 10.78 -16.09
N VAL A 340 -0.16 10.61 -15.18
CA VAL A 340 0.74 9.43 -15.17
C VAL A 340 -0.05 8.14 -14.98
N TYR A 341 -1.05 8.11 -14.08
CA TYR A 341 -1.94 6.94 -13.90
C TYR A 341 -2.68 6.59 -15.20
N ALA A 342 -3.12 7.58 -15.96
CA ALA A 342 -3.86 7.36 -17.20
C ALA A 342 -2.94 6.90 -18.35
N ILE A 343 -1.76 7.50 -18.48
CA ILE A 343 -0.86 7.30 -19.61
C ILE A 343 0.00 6.03 -19.47
N PHE A 344 0.48 5.74 -18.26
CA PHE A 344 1.42 4.64 -18.04
C PHE A 344 0.91 3.27 -18.51
N PRO A 345 -0.33 2.82 -18.21
CA PRO A 345 -0.83 1.53 -18.68
C PRO A 345 -0.87 1.43 -20.21
N ILE A 346 -1.24 2.53 -20.87
CA ILE A 346 -1.28 2.59 -22.34
C ILE A 346 0.11 2.47 -22.93
N LEU A 347 1.10 3.16 -22.37
CA LEU A 347 2.49 3.06 -22.80
C LEU A 347 3.03 1.65 -22.57
N LEU A 348 2.73 1.04 -21.41
CA LEU A 348 3.26 -0.26 -21.03
C LEU A 348 2.78 -1.37 -21.96
N ILE A 349 1.50 -1.42 -22.30
CA ILE A 349 0.95 -2.48 -23.18
C ILE A 349 1.42 -2.32 -24.64
N ASN A 350 1.90 -1.13 -25.05
CA ASN A 350 2.43 -0.85 -26.37
C ASN A 350 3.96 -0.77 -26.39
N ALA A 351 4.62 -1.07 -25.27
CA ALA A 351 6.07 -1.03 -25.18
C ALA A 351 6.70 -2.21 -25.95
N PRO A 352 7.88 -2.01 -26.55
CA PRO A 352 8.68 -3.14 -27.03
C PRO A 352 9.14 -3.99 -25.83
N ALA A 353 9.43 -5.27 -26.10
CA ALA A 353 10.00 -6.19 -25.12
C ALA A 353 11.48 -5.89 -24.84
N ASP A 354 11.78 -4.66 -24.45
CA ASP A 354 13.11 -4.16 -24.13
C ASP A 354 13.19 -3.76 -22.65
N PRO A 355 14.12 -4.33 -21.85
CA PRO A 355 14.18 -4.08 -20.41
C PRO A 355 14.46 -2.62 -20.05
N TRP A 356 15.19 -1.89 -20.87
CA TRP A 356 15.50 -0.48 -20.63
C TRP A 356 14.29 0.41 -20.88
N VAL A 357 13.53 0.14 -21.95
CA VAL A 357 12.29 0.86 -22.25
C VAL A 357 11.27 0.61 -21.14
N VAL A 358 11.08 -0.64 -20.74
CA VAL A 358 10.16 -1.00 -19.66
C VAL A 358 10.64 -0.40 -18.33
N GLY A 359 11.96 -0.40 -18.07
CA GLY A 359 12.56 0.25 -16.91
C GLY A 359 12.28 1.75 -16.84
N LEU A 360 12.42 2.46 -17.97
CA LEU A 360 12.07 3.88 -18.07
C LEU A 360 10.57 4.13 -17.87
N LEU A 361 9.72 3.24 -18.35
CA LEU A 361 8.27 3.35 -18.11
C LEU A 361 7.92 3.15 -16.63
N PHE A 362 8.57 2.21 -15.93
CA PHE A 362 8.38 2.06 -14.48
C PHE A 362 8.95 3.26 -13.71
N ALA A 363 10.07 3.82 -14.13
CA ALA A 363 10.58 5.10 -13.59
C ALA A 363 9.54 6.23 -13.79
N PHE A 364 8.99 6.37 -14.99
CA PHE A 364 7.90 7.32 -15.27
C PHE A 364 6.67 7.04 -14.39
N SER A 365 6.29 5.79 -14.21
CA SER A 365 5.19 5.39 -13.31
C SER A 365 5.41 5.85 -11.87
N GLY A 366 6.66 5.91 -11.41
CA GLY A 366 7.01 6.41 -10.07
C GLY A 366 6.50 7.85 -9.81
N LEU A 367 6.43 8.68 -10.85
CA LEU A 367 5.95 10.07 -10.74
C LEU A 367 4.49 10.18 -10.30
N ARG A 368 3.66 9.16 -10.49
CA ARG A 368 2.27 9.13 -10.00
C ARG A 368 2.17 9.27 -8.48
N PHE A 369 3.18 8.79 -7.74
CA PHE A 369 3.23 8.89 -6.29
C PHE A 369 3.75 10.22 -5.78
N ALA A 370 4.43 10.98 -6.63
CA ALA A 370 5.00 12.27 -6.28
C ALA A 370 3.94 13.33 -5.93
N GLY A 371 2.76 13.24 -6.52
CA GLY A 371 1.63 14.12 -6.23
C GLY A 371 0.82 13.75 -4.97
N LEU A 372 1.10 12.63 -4.31
CA LEU A 372 0.33 12.18 -3.15
C LEU A 372 0.30 13.14 -1.96
N PRO A 373 1.42 13.82 -1.57
CA PRO A 373 1.37 14.83 -0.52
C PRO A 373 0.45 15.99 -0.86
N ALA A 374 0.55 16.51 -2.08
CA ALA A 374 -0.31 17.59 -2.58
C ALA A 374 -1.79 17.16 -2.63
N HIS A 375 -2.06 15.93 -3.04
CA HIS A 375 -3.40 15.35 -3.08
C HIS A 375 -4.00 15.23 -1.67
N LYS A 376 -3.25 14.73 -0.69
CA LYS A 376 -3.70 14.68 0.71
C LYS A 376 -3.99 16.09 1.25
N ALA A 377 -3.10 17.05 1.01
CA ALA A 377 -3.30 18.44 1.44
C ALA A 377 -4.55 19.07 0.79
N LEU A 378 -4.82 18.75 -0.47
CA LEU A 378 -6.00 19.24 -1.20
C LEU A 378 -7.33 18.71 -0.60
N ILE A 379 -7.33 17.48 -0.06
CA ILE A 379 -8.51 16.88 0.58
C ILE A 379 -8.65 17.37 2.03
N VAL A 380 -7.55 17.38 2.79
CA VAL A 380 -7.58 17.71 4.22
C VAL A 380 -7.84 19.21 4.46
N GLY A 381 -7.30 20.10 3.62
CA GLY A 381 -7.44 21.55 3.81
C GLY A 381 -8.90 22.05 3.94
N PRO A 382 -9.82 21.69 3.05
CA PRO A 382 -11.23 22.04 3.20
C PRO A 382 -11.94 21.36 4.37
N ALA A 383 -11.48 20.16 4.78
CA ALA A 383 -12.05 19.40 5.89
C ALA A 383 -11.73 20.04 7.24
N GLU A 384 -10.50 20.53 7.44
CA GLU A 384 -10.08 21.19 8.69
C GLU A 384 -10.75 22.54 8.91
N GLN A 385 -11.10 23.26 7.85
CA GLN A 385 -11.74 24.57 7.94
C GLN A 385 -13.18 24.50 8.47
N ASN A 386 -13.90 23.37 8.36
CA ASN A 386 -15.31 23.25 8.68
C ASN A 386 -15.69 22.18 9.69
N ALA A 387 -14.83 21.23 9.98
CA ALA A 387 -15.11 20.14 10.93
C ALA A 387 -13.97 20.02 11.92
N GLY A 388 -14.13 20.62 13.09
CA GLY A 388 -13.17 20.48 14.18
C GLY A 388 -12.81 19.01 14.45
N GLY A 389 -11.82 18.49 13.73
CA GLY A 389 -11.10 17.27 14.04
C GLY A 389 -11.76 15.91 13.75
N ARG A 390 -12.88 15.84 12.99
CA ARG A 390 -13.61 14.58 12.73
C ARG A 390 -13.32 13.90 11.37
N VAL A 391 -12.52 14.49 10.50
CA VAL A 391 -12.30 13.98 9.12
C VAL A 391 -10.85 13.53 8.90
N THR A 392 -10.21 12.94 9.88
CA THR A 392 -8.89 12.30 9.66
C THR A 392 -8.94 10.81 9.96
#